data_3484d14e685bd3b4580a49cbd6b1b568
#
_entry.id   3484d14e685bd3b4580a49cbd6b1b568
#
_cell.length_a   1.000
_cell.length_b   1.000
_cell.length_c   1.000
_cell.angle_alpha   90.00
_cell.angle_beta   90.00
_cell.angle_gamma   90.00
#
_symmetry.space_group_name_H-M   'P 1'
#
loop_
_entity.id
_entity.type
_entity.pdbx_description
1 polymer ?
#
loop_
_entity_poly.entity_id
_entity_poly.type
_entity_poly.pdbx_seq_one_letter_code
_entity_poly.pdbx_strand_id
1 'polypeptide(L)'
;MKARVPQGPSMNAMLKQAQKMQEDMAALQAELEEREYEISAGGGAAKIKINGKKEIVSLDIAPEIVDPDDVETLCDILTAGINEAIKRVEETSEREMAKITAGMPGMGGMGGFPGLF
;
A
#
# COMPACT_ATOMS: atom_id res chain seq x y z
N MET A 1 -45.79 22.53 9.04
CA MET A 1 -45.27 22.10 8.85
C MET A 1 -44.36 21.92 8.84
N LYS A 2 -43.84 21.64 8.86
CA LYS A 2 -43.03 21.46 8.85
C LYS A 2 -42.42 20.89 8.26
N ALA A 3 -42.08 21.01 8.00
CA ALA A 3 -41.53 20.47 7.13
C ALA A 3 -40.21 20.09 7.28
N ARG A 4 -39.90 19.40 7.80
CA ARG A 4 -38.77 18.94 7.93
C ARG A 4 -38.54 18.00 7.02
N VAL A 5 -37.82 18.11 6.22
CA VAL A 5 -37.54 17.20 5.23
C VAL A 5 -36.39 16.36 5.66
N PRO A 6 -36.58 15.15 5.74
CA PRO A 6 -35.46 14.34 6.09
C PRO A 6 -34.59 14.28 4.91
N GLN A 7 -33.48 14.71 5.06
CA GLN A 7 -32.72 14.56 4.05
C GLN A 7 -31.74 13.63 4.32
N GLY A 8 -31.21 12.85 4.07
CA GLY A 8 -30.20 11.94 4.33
C GLY A 8 -29.52 12.16 5.66
N PRO A 9 -28.33 11.69 5.88
CA PRO A 9 -27.69 11.78 7.16
C PRO A 9 -27.59 13.22 7.64
N SER A 10 -27.79 13.39 8.93
CA SER A 10 -27.63 14.70 9.51
C SER A 10 -26.17 15.12 9.47
N MET A 11 -25.92 16.37 9.74
CA MET A 11 -24.57 16.87 9.82
C MET A 11 -23.76 16.10 10.86
N ASN A 12 -24.38 15.78 12.00
CA ASN A 12 -23.70 15.00 13.01
C ASN A 12 -23.33 13.61 12.50
N ALA A 13 -24.25 12.99 11.78
CA ALA A 13 -23.97 11.66 11.24
C ALA A 13 -22.86 11.72 10.21
N MET A 14 -22.83 12.77 9.42
CA MET A 14 -21.77 12.92 8.43
C MET A 14 -20.43 13.15 9.09
N LEU A 15 -20.41 13.93 10.17
CA LEU A 15 -19.16 14.14 10.89
C LEU A 15 -18.65 12.86 11.52
N LYS A 16 -19.56 12.08 12.10
CA LYS A 16 -19.16 10.81 12.69
C LYS A 16 -18.62 9.87 11.64
N GLN A 17 -19.25 9.86 10.48
CA GLN A 17 -18.81 8.99 9.41
C GLN A 17 -17.43 9.41 8.92
N ALA A 18 -17.19 10.71 8.82
CA ALA A 18 -15.88 11.21 8.40
C ALA A 18 -14.82 10.88 9.44
N GLN A 19 -15.16 11.02 10.72
CA GLN A 19 -14.24 10.69 11.79
C GLN A 19 -13.90 9.22 11.78
N LYS A 20 -14.90 8.37 11.59
CA LYS A 20 -14.66 6.93 11.55
C LYS A 20 -13.78 6.57 10.38
N MET A 21 -14.00 7.20 9.25
CA MET A 21 -13.17 6.96 8.08
C MET A 21 -11.72 7.34 8.35
N GLN A 22 -11.51 8.49 8.98
CA GLN A 22 -10.16 8.90 9.33
C GLN A 22 -9.51 7.93 10.31
N GLU A 23 -10.27 7.47 11.30
CA GLU A 23 -9.76 6.51 12.25
C GLU A 23 -9.39 5.20 11.56
N ASP A 24 -10.27 4.75 10.67
CA ASP A 24 -10.02 3.51 9.94
C ASP A 24 -8.79 3.63 9.05
N MET A 25 -8.63 4.77 8.41
CA MET A 25 -7.47 4.98 7.55
C MET A 25 -6.19 5.05 8.37
N ALA A 26 -6.23 5.72 9.52
CA ALA A 26 -5.06 5.80 10.37
C ALA A 26 -4.68 4.43 10.92
N ALA A 27 -5.67 3.65 11.34
CA ALA A 27 -5.41 2.31 11.84
C ALA A 27 -4.85 1.41 10.76
N LEU A 28 -5.41 1.51 9.56
CA LEU A 28 -4.92 0.72 8.43
C LEU A 28 -3.50 1.12 8.07
N GLN A 29 -3.23 2.42 8.04
CA GLN A 29 -1.91 2.90 7.71
C GLN A 29 -0.87 2.39 8.71
N ALA A 30 -1.20 2.42 10.00
CA ALA A 30 -0.31 1.90 11.02
C ALA A 30 -0.05 0.42 10.84
N GLU A 31 -1.11 -0.34 10.51
CA GLU A 31 -0.97 -1.76 10.27
C GLU A 31 -0.13 -2.02 9.03
N LEU A 32 -0.37 -1.26 7.96
CA LEU A 32 0.38 -1.44 6.72
C LEU A 32 1.87 -1.16 6.92
N GLU A 33 2.19 -0.17 7.76
CA GLU A 33 3.58 0.17 8.01
C GLU A 33 4.33 -0.97 8.70
N GLU A 34 3.61 -1.78 9.46
CA GLU A 34 4.22 -2.89 10.18
C GLU A 34 4.26 -4.18 9.37
N ARG A 35 3.53 -4.25 8.27
CA ARG A 35 3.54 -5.44 7.45
C ARG A 35 4.90 -5.63 6.81
N GLU A 36 5.26 -6.89 6.64
CA GLU A 36 6.49 -7.23 5.95
C GLU A 36 6.16 -8.01 4.69
N TYR A 37 6.95 -7.79 3.66
CA TYR A 37 6.75 -8.42 2.37
C TYR A 37 8.06 -9.06 1.97
N GLU A 38 7.98 -10.26 1.41
CA GLU A 38 9.17 -10.94 0.93
C GLU A 38 9.11 -11.02 -0.58
N ILE A 39 10.16 -10.60 -1.22
CA ILE A 39 10.29 -10.59 -2.67
C ILE A 39 11.47 -11.45 -3.05
N SER A 40 11.29 -12.28 -4.07
CA SER A 40 12.37 -13.07 -4.62
C SER A 40 12.80 -12.48 -5.95
N ALA A 41 14.08 -12.49 -6.19
CA ALA A 41 14.63 -12.03 -7.46
C ALA A 41 15.71 -13.00 -7.91
N GLY A 42 16.01 -12.99 -9.21
CA GLY A 42 17.05 -13.84 -9.75
C GLY A 42 16.76 -15.32 -9.58
N GLY A 43 15.49 -15.72 -9.74
CA GLY A 43 15.14 -17.13 -9.58
C GLY A 43 15.23 -17.62 -8.15
N GLY A 44 15.11 -16.71 -7.19
CA GLY A 44 15.19 -17.06 -5.78
C GLY A 44 16.57 -16.90 -5.19
N ALA A 45 17.52 -16.44 -5.99
CA ALA A 45 18.88 -16.25 -5.51
C ALA A 45 19.00 -15.06 -4.56
N ALA A 46 18.10 -14.11 -4.64
CA ALA A 46 18.06 -13.00 -3.71
C ALA A 46 16.66 -12.91 -3.13
N LYS A 47 16.59 -12.78 -1.80
CA LYS A 47 15.32 -12.60 -1.12
C LYS A 47 15.39 -11.30 -0.35
N ILE A 48 14.38 -10.48 -0.54
CA ILE A 48 14.37 -9.14 0.02
C ILE A 48 13.14 -9.01 0.90
N LYS A 49 13.33 -8.64 2.14
CA LYS A 49 12.21 -8.38 3.04
C LYS A 49 12.12 -6.88 3.24
N ILE A 50 10.93 -6.34 3.02
CA ILE A 50 10.68 -4.92 3.10
C ILE A 50 9.44 -4.70 3.97
N ASN A 51 9.42 -3.62 4.73
CA ASN A 51 8.22 -3.32 5.51
C ASN A 51 7.38 -2.25 4.81
N GLY A 52 6.25 -1.93 5.41
CA GLY A 52 5.34 -0.96 4.83
C GLY A 52 5.84 0.47 4.81
N LYS A 53 6.92 0.75 5.51
CA LYS A 53 7.56 2.05 5.45
C LYS A 53 8.58 2.13 4.32
N LYS A 54 8.65 1.08 3.51
CA LYS A 54 9.60 0.97 2.41
C LYS A 54 11.04 0.88 2.91
N GLU A 55 11.19 0.28 4.08
CA GLU A 55 12.52 0.03 4.62
C GLU A 55 12.88 -1.43 4.37
N ILE A 56 14.09 -1.65 3.90
CA ILE A 56 14.56 -3.00 3.68
C ILE A 56 14.92 -3.58 5.04
N VAL A 57 14.22 -4.64 5.43
CA VAL A 57 14.42 -5.27 6.73
C VAL A 57 15.57 -6.26 6.68
N SER A 58 15.64 -7.01 5.59
CA SER A 58 16.73 -7.98 5.45
C SER A 58 16.95 -8.31 3.98
N LEU A 59 18.15 -8.75 3.69
CA LEU A 59 18.54 -9.27 2.39
C LEU A 59 19.17 -10.62 2.60
N ASP A 60 18.77 -11.60 1.80
CA ASP A 60 19.33 -12.92 1.84
C ASP A 60 19.77 -13.25 0.42
N ILE A 61 21.07 -13.34 0.22
CA ILE A 61 21.64 -13.52 -1.11
C ILE A 61 22.35 -14.85 -1.15
N ALA A 62 22.02 -15.67 -2.13
CA ALA A 62 22.70 -16.95 -2.30
C ALA A 62 24.15 -16.71 -2.67
N PRO A 63 25.07 -17.42 -2.02
CA PRO A 63 26.50 -17.19 -2.31
C PRO A 63 26.86 -17.43 -3.77
N GLU A 64 26.09 -18.24 -4.46
CA GLU A 64 26.38 -18.59 -5.85
C GLU A 64 26.36 -17.39 -6.77
N ILE A 65 25.60 -16.36 -6.43
CA ILE A 65 25.52 -15.18 -7.29
C ILE A 65 26.48 -14.08 -6.85
N VAL A 66 27.24 -14.33 -5.80
CA VAL A 66 28.23 -13.35 -5.36
C VAL A 66 29.54 -13.73 -6.02
N ASP A 67 29.72 -13.24 -7.24
CA ASP A 67 30.85 -13.58 -8.08
C ASP A 67 31.63 -12.30 -8.36
N PRO A 68 32.85 -12.20 -7.89
CA PRO A 68 33.63 -10.97 -8.11
C PRO A 68 33.88 -10.69 -9.59
N ASP A 69 33.77 -11.73 -10.42
CA ASP A 69 34.00 -11.55 -11.87
C ASP A 69 32.69 -11.18 -12.58
N ASP A 70 31.56 -11.15 -11.88
CA ASP A 70 30.29 -10.82 -12.50
C ASP A 70 29.43 -10.02 -11.52
N VAL A 71 29.96 -8.92 -11.07
CA VAL A 71 29.26 -8.04 -10.12
C VAL A 71 28.03 -7.41 -10.77
N GLU A 72 28.07 -7.23 -12.08
CA GLU A 72 26.97 -6.59 -12.79
C GLU A 72 25.68 -7.39 -12.67
N THR A 73 25.75 -8.72 -12.80
CA THR A 73 24.55 -9.55 -12.64
C THR A 73 23.99 -9.42 -11.24
N LEU A 74 24.85 -9.42 -10.22
CA LEU A 74 24.40 -9.23 -8.86
C LEU A 74 23.70 -7.88 -8.69
N CYS A 75 24.29 -6.83 -9.21
CA CYS A 75 23.68 -5.51 -9.11
C CYS A 75 22.33 -5.44 -9.80
N ASP A 76 22.22 -6.08 -10.97
CA ASP A 76 20.95 -6.09 -11.70
C ASP A 76 19.86 -6.83 -10.93
N ILE A 77 20.21 -7.96 -10.34
CA ILE A 77 19.25 -8.74 -9.57
C ILE A 77 18.78 -7.94 -8.36
N LEU A 78 19.69 -7.31 -7.65
CA LEU A 78 19.32 -6.53 -6.48
C LEU A 78 18.52 -5.31 -6.83
N THR A 79 18.90 -4.62 -7.91
CA THR A 79 18.16 -3.44 -8.36
C THR A 79 16.74 -3.82 -8.71
N ALA A 80 16.55 -4.88 -9.49
CA ALA A 80 15.23 -5.32 -9.88
C ALA A 80 14.41 -5.75 -8.66
N GLY A 81 15.04 -6.49 -7.76
CA GLY A 81 14.35 -6.99 -6.57
C GLY A 81 13.93 -5.89 -5.64
N ILE A 82 14.79 -4.93 -5.40
CA ILE A 82 14.47 -3.83 -4.49
C ILE A 82 13.38 -2.97 -5.08
N ASN A 83 13.44 -2.68 -6.38
CA ASN A 83 12.38 -1.90 -7.03
C ASN A 83 11.05 -2.63 -7.01
N GLU A 84 11.07 -3.93 -7.20
CA GLU A 84 9.86 -4.73 -7.11
C GLU A 84 9.30 -4.71 -5.70
N ALA A 85 10.17 -4.76 -4.69
CA ALA A 85 9.74 -4.71 -3.30
C ALA A 85 9.03 -3.40 -2.99
N ILE A 86 9.60 -2.29 -3.43
CA ILE A 86 9.00 -0.98 -3.22
C ILE A 86 7.64 -0.91 -3.91
N LYS A 87 7.57 -1.40 -5.14
CA LYS A 87 6.33 -1.40 -5.89
C LYS A 87 5.26 -2.23 -5.20
N ARG A 88 5.64 -3.37 -4.65
CA ARG A 88 4.71 -4.24 -3.93
C ARG A 88 4.10 -3.52 -2.75
N VAL A 89 4.91 -2.79 -1.99
CA VAL A 89 4.42 -2.03 -0.85
C VAL A 89 3.45 -0.96 -1.32
N GLU A 90 3.81 -0.23 -2.35
CA GLU A 90 2.97 0.86 -2.86
C GLU A 90 1.64 0.34 -3.38
N GLU A 91 1.67 -0.72 -4.16
CA GLU A 91 0.44 -1.27 -4.73
C GLU A 91 -0.47 -1.83 -3.66
N THR A 92 0.11 -2.49 -2.66
CA THR A 92 -0.68 -3.04 -1.58
C THR A 92 -1.31 -1.92 -0.76
N SER A 93 -0.55 -0.88 -0.46
CA SER A 93 -1.05 0.25 0.29
C SER A 93 -2.21 0.92 -0.44
N GLU A 94 -2.06 1.16 -1.73
CA GLU A 94 -3.12 1.78 -2.52
C GLU A 94 -4.37 0.92 -2.56
N ARG A 95 -4.19 -0.38 -2.75
CA ARG A 95 -5.32 -1.30 -2.82
C ARG A 95 -6.07 -1.35 -1.49
N GLU A 96 -5.34 -1.42 -0.38
CA GLU A 96 -5.98 -1.50 0.92
C GLU A 96 -6.67 -0.18 1.28
N MET A 97 -6.04 0.94 0.98
CA MET A 97 -6.66 2.23 1.25
C MET A 97 -7.90 2.45 0.38
N ALA A 98 -7.86 1.96 -0.84
CA ALA A 98 -9.01 2.09 -1.74
C ALA A 98 -10.22 1.34 -1.23
N LYS A 99 -10.03 0.26 -0.48
CA LYS A 99 -11.15 -0.47 0.10
C LYS A 99 -11.93 0.38 1.08
N ILE A 100 -11.24 1.22 1.83
CA ILE A 100 -11.91 2.09 2.78
C ILE A 100 -12.70 3.17 2.06
N THR A 101 -12.08 3.82 1.08
CA THR A 101 -12.77 4.88 0.35
C THR A 101 -13.91 4.32 -0.48
N ALA A 102 -13.76 3.12 -1.01
CA ALA A 102 -14.81 2.51 -1.81
C ALA A 102 -16.06 2.19 -0.99
N GLY A 103 -15.89 2.01 0.33
CA GLY A 103 -17.01 1.74 1.20
C GLY A 103 -17.81 2.96 1.57
N MET A 104 -17.37 4.15 1.17
CA MET A 104 -18.08 5.38 1.50
C MET A 104 -19.10 5.68 0.43
N PRO A 105 -20.36 5.94 0.85
CA PRO A 105 -21.36 6.36 -0.14
C PRO A 105 -20.92 7.66 -0.79
N GLY A 106 -21.02 7.70 -2.07
CA GLY A 106 -20.64 8.88 -2.80
C GLY A 106 -19.15 8.94 -3.13
N MET A 107 -18.34 8.33 -2.31
CA MET A 107 -16.90 8.30 -2.60
C MET A 107 -16.57 7.26 -3.64
N GLY A 108 -17.39 6.23 -3.70
CA GLY A 108 -17.19 5.25 -4.75
C GLY A 108 -17.32 5.85 -6.13
N GLY A 109 -18.24 6.79 -6.26
CA GLY A 109 -18.37 7.50 -7.52
C GLY A 109 -17.20 8.40 -7.80
N MET A 110 -16.61 8.92 -6.74
CA MET A 110 -15.43 9.76 -6.89
C MET A 110 -14.25 8.97 -7.38
N GLY A 111 -14.22 7.72 -7.04
CA GLY A 111 -13.15 6.87 -7.53
C GLY A 111 -13.12 6.78 -9.02
N GLY A 112 -14.19 7.18 -9.67
CA GLY A 112 -14.23 7.20 -11.10
C GLY A 112 -13.56 8.40 -11.73
N PHE A 113 -12.96 9.24 -10.91
CA PHE A 113 -12.36 10.43 -11.42
C PHE A 113 -10.86 10.36 -11.52
N PRO A 114 -10.26 9.27 -11.78
CA PRO A 114 -8.81 9.33 -11.97
C PRO A 114 -8.45 10.22 -13.14
N GLY A 115 -9.36 10.36 -14.05
CA GLY A 115 -9.10 11.21 -15.18
C GLY A 115 -9.06 12.69 -14.85
N LEU A 116 -9.50 13.04 -13.68
CA LEU A 116 -9.47 14.43 -13.27
C LEU A 116 -8.07 14.86 -12.85
N PHE A 117 -7.18 13.94 -12.67
CA PHE A 117 -5.86 14.26 -12.16
C PHE A 117 -4.74 13.87 -13.11
#